data_6b05316ab8d4632958e8c3c4a886e227
#
_entry.id   6b05316ab8d4632958e8c3c4a886e227
#
_cell.length_a   1.000
_cell.length_b   1.000
_cell.length_c   1.000
_cell.angle_alpha   90.00
_cell.angle_beta   90.00
_cell.angle_gamma   90.00
#
_symmetry.space_group_name_H-M   'P 1'
#
loop_
_entity.id
_entity.type
_entity.pdbx_description
1 polymer ?
#
loop_
_entity_poly.entity_id
_entity_poly.type
_entity_poly.pdbx_seq_one_letter_code
_entity_poly.pdbx_strand_id
1 'polypeptide(L)'
;DDDNGSFTISGTSLILNSSPDYETKASYNIYINVNDGANNYAKAFTVSVTNVNEAPTDLSFTGAKFITDGLILYLDAANSNSYPGNGNTWFDLSGNNNHATINGPTFSNSQIKHFTFDGSNDDITSMNLSSYTNLTIEVWYYDNRTPGQYDLLTYNGNSGSYTFTNNNFRTDGNGLAAANYNGTSQISNQWVRFVYVKNSKVFINNTPTNRSNSLSDKPYGQLKIGDARSDVGQHWDGKIALVRVYNRSLSDQEISINYDGFNVVINNGQTSSGSSSSTSVDEEVSIGTEVGTLTATDSDTTNLTYSLVSGNGTNDQHNSLFTVSGTQLIVAGNIDYETNATLNIYVQVS
;
A
#
# COMPACT_ATOMS: atom_id res chain seq x y z
N ASP A 1 47.42 1.23 3.48
CA ASP A 1 47.62 -0.20 3.24
C ASP A 1 46.39 -1.05 3.35
N ASP A 2 45.38 -0.55 4.00
CA ASP A 2 44.14 -1.32 4.17
C ASP A 2 43.33 -1.46 2.89
N ASP A 3 43.59 -0.58 1.90
CA ASP A 3 42.80 -0.48 0.67
C ASP A 3 43.48 -1.06 -0.57
N ASN A 4 44.64 -1.66 -0.43
CA ASN A 4 45.36 -2.24 -1.56
C ASN A 4 44.54 -3.25 -2.36
N GLY A 5 43.67 -4.01 -1.71
CA GLY A 5 42.75 -4.97 -2.32
C GLY A 5 41.70 -4.36 -3.25
N SER A 6 41.45 -3.05 -3.11
CA SER A 6 40.51 -2.31 -3.99
C SER A 6 41.13 -1.93 -5.33
N PHE A 7 42.45 -2.15 -5.53
CA PHE A 7 43.17 -1.75 -6.73
C PHE A 7 43.89 -2.91 -7.37
N THR A 8 44.12 -2.77 -8.67
CA THR A 8 44.98 -3.65 -9.48
C THR A 8 46.00 -2.81 -10.24
N ILE A 9 47.26 -3.27 -10.30
CA ILE A 9 48.28 -2.66 -11.15
C ILE A 9 48.32 -3.45 -12.46
N SER A 10 48.12 -2.76 -13.59
CA SER A 10 48.28 -3.31 -14.93
C SER A 10 49.23 -2.45 -15.75
N GLY A 11 50.45 -2.99 -15.97
CA GLY A 11 51.54 -2.22 -16.58
C GLY A 11 51.95 -1.03 -15.71
N THR A 12 51.76 0.18 -16.21
CA THR A 12 52.02 1.44 -15.48
C THR A 12 50.78 2.10 -14.90
N SER A 13 49.61 1.45 -15.01
CA SER A 13 48.31 1.97 -14.57
C SER A 13 47.91 1.34 -13.26
N LEU A 14 47.41 2.21 -12.35
CA LEU A 14 46.67 1.81 -11.16
C LEU A 14 45.18 1.85 -11.49
N ILE A 15 44.47 0.73 -11.31
CA ILE A 15 43.06 0.55 -11.68
C ILE A 15 42.27 0.25 -10.42
N LEU A 16 41.20 0.99 -10.21
CA LEU A 16 40.20 0.69 -9.16
C LEU A 16 39.31 -0.48 -9.63
N ASN A 17 39.11 -1.49 -8.78
CA ASN A 17 38.46 -2.74 -9.14
C ASN A 17 36.90 -2.62 -9.19
N SER A 18 36.34 -1.58 -8.60
CA SER A 18 34.90 -1.28 -8.59
C SER A 18 34.67 0.21 -8.73
N SER A 19 33.47 0.63 -9.12
CA SER A 19 33.09 2.04 -9.14
C SER A 19 33.18 2.60 -7.72
N PRO A 20 33.86 3.76 -7.52
CA PRO A 20 33.90 4.42 -6.21
C PRO A 20 32.56 5.07 -5.91
N ASP A 21 32.23 5.16 -4.64
CA ASP A 21 31.09 5.84 -4.05
C ASP A 21 31.62 6.70 -2.88
N TYR A 22 31.50 8.01 -3.03
CA TYR A 22 32.07 8.96 -2.08
C TYR A 22 31.43 8.86 -0.69
N GLU A 23 30.10 8.66 -0.62
CA GLU A 23 29.32 8.58 0.62
C GLU A 23 29.67 7.33 1.40
N THR A 24 30.00 6.26 0.70
CA THR A 24 30.49 5.00 1.31
C THR A 24 31.96 5.11 1.69
N LYS A 25 32.79 5.73 0.84
CA LYS A 25 34.25 5.85 1.07
C LYS A 25 34.88 7.02 0.32
N ALA A 26 35.17 8.09 1.01
CA ALA A 26 35.73 9.33 0.44
C ALA A 26 37.22 9.23 0.07
N SER A 27 37.96 8.24 0.56
CA SER A 27 39.38 8.07 0.23
C SER A 27 39.87 6.64 0.43
N TYR A 28 40.90 6.27 -0.34
CA TYR A 28 41.60 4.99 -0.23
C TYR A 28 43.08 5.23 0.12
N ASN A 29 43.57 4.54 1.14
CA ASN A 29 44.99 4.55 1.52
C ASN A 29 45.67 3.30 0.99
N ILE A 30 46.59 3.47 0.08
CA ILE A 30 47.30 2.39 -0.61
C ILE A 30 48.82 2.50 -0.39
N TYR A 31 49.49 1.37 -0.51
CA TYR A 31 50.92 1.26 -0.40
C TYR A 31 51.48 0.57 -1.61
N ILE A 32 52.27 1.31 -2.42
CA ILE A 32 52.85 0.79 -3.64
C ILE A 32 54.32 0.47 -3.41
N ASN A 33 54.72 -0.73 -3.78
CA ASN A 33 56.10 -1.21 -3.73
C ASN A 33 56.67 -1.39 -5.14
N VAL A 34 57.83 -0.83 -5.36
CA VAL A 34 58.60 -0.97 -6.60
C VAL A 34 59.91 -1.69 -6.30
N ASN A 35 60.23 -2.67 -7.15
CA ASN A 35 61.46 -3.45 -7.05
C ASN A 35 62.25 -3.40 -8.35
N ASP A 36 63.55 -3.08 -8.31
CA ASP A 36 64.45 -3.02 -9.46
C ASP A 36 65.26 -4.33 -9.70
N GLY A 37 64.94 -5.38 -8.93
CA GLY A 37 65.64 -6.66 -8.94
C GLY A 37 66.71 -6.78 -7.83
N ALA A 38 67.13 -5.68 -7.24
CA ALA A 38 68.09 -5.60 -6.14
C ALA A 38 67.55 -4.94 -4.89
N ASN A 39 66.72 -3.89 -5.04
CA ASN A 39 66.22 -3.06 -3.94
C ASN A 39 64.70 -2.87 -4.04
N ASN A 40 64.08 -2.77 -2.90
CA ASN A 40 62.67 -2.42 -2.76
C ASN A 40 62.52 -0.96 -2.33
N TYR A 41 61.63 -0.25 -3.00
CA TYR A 41 61.15 1.06 -2.57
C TYR A 41 59.63 1.07 -2.48
N ALA A 42 59.12 1.47 -1.32
CA ALA A 42 57.70 1.48 -1.07
C ALA A 42 57.22 2.86 -0.59
N LYS A 43 56.04 3.25 -1.02
CA LYS A 43 55.44 4.54 -0.65
C LYS A 43 53.95 4.44 -0.49
N ALA A 44 53.44 5.13 0.56
CA ALA A 44 52.03 5.31 0.79
C ALA A 44 51.47 6.45 -0.10
N PHE A 45 50.26 6.21 -0.61
CA PHE A 45 49.47 7.22 -1.33
C PHE A 45 48.04 7.20 -0.79
N THR A 46 47.42 8.39 -0.82
CA THR A 46 45.99 8.51 -0.61
C THR A 46 45.33 8.87 -1.94
N VAL A 47 44.38 8.06 -2.38
CA VAL A 47 43.52 8.34 -3.55
C VAL A 47 42.21 8.89 -3.01
N SER A 48 41.90 10.14 -3.30
CA SER A 48 40.65 10.78 -2.92
C SER A 48 39.57 10.52 -3.96
N VAL A 49 38.37 10.22 -3.54
CA VAL A 49 37.17 10.21 -4.36
C VAL A 49 36.62 11.63 -4.39
N THR A 50 36.20 12.10 -5.56
CA THR A 50 35.52 13.38 -5.68
C THR A 50 34.03 13.14 -5.55
N ASN A 51 33.39 13.87 -4.66
CA ASN A 51 31.94 13.85 -4.56
C ASN A 51 31.32 14.35 -5.88
N VAL A 52 30.36 13.61 -6.40
CA VAL A 52 29.50 14.01 -7.51
C VAL A 52 28.09 14.03 -6.95
N ASN A 53 27.46 15.19 -6.92
CA ASN A 53 26.11 15.33 -6.39
C ASN A 53 25.13 14.51 -7.21
N GLU A 54 24.55 13.46 -6.61
CA GLU A 54 23.51 12.65 -7.19
C GLU A 54 22.15 13.36 -7.06
N ALA A 55 21.22 12.90 -7.87
CA ALA A 55 19.85 13.38 -7.76
C ALA A 55 19.13 12.69 -6.60
N PRO A 56 18.29 13.42 -5.84
CA PRO A 56 17.43 12.81 -4.84
C PRO A 56 16.60 11.64 -5.39
N THR A 57 16.44 10.58 -4.61
CA THR A 57 15.70 9.38 -4.97
C THR A 57 14.49 9.17 -4.05
N ASP A 58 13.67 8.18 -4.37
CA ASP A 58 12.56 7.75 -3.52
C ASP A 58 11.59 8.87 -3.12
N LEU A 59 11.37 9.85 -4.03
CA LEU A 59 10.32 10.84 -3.80
C LEU A 59 9.00 10.11 -3.62
N SER A 60 8.44 10.20 -2.44
CA SER A 60 7.18 9.60 -2.07
C SER A 60 6.25 10.63 -1.44
N PHE A 61 4.98 10.30 -1.43
CA PHE A 61 3.95 11.09 -0.81
C PHE A 61 3.17 10.23 0.17
N THR A 62 3.18 10.62 1.43
CA THR A 62 2.39 9.98 2.48
C THR A 62 1.21 10.86 2.84
N GLY A 63 0.04 10.48 2.42
CA GLY A 63 -1.14 11.31 2.63
C GLY A 63 -2.43 10.68 2.11
N ALA A 64 -2.41 9.37 1.80
CA ALA A 64 -3.64 8.67 1.46
C ALA A 64 -4.65 8.85 2.60
N LYS A 65 -5.53 9.84 2.43
CA LYS A 65 -6.60 10.12 3.38
C LYS A 65 -7.69 9.07 3.16
N PHE A 66 -7.88 8.23 4.12
CA PHE A 66 -9.04 7.35 4.21
C PHE A 66 -9.86 7.73 5.42
N ILE A 67 -11.13 7.35 5.44
CA ILE A 67 -12.03 7.64 6.56
C ILE A 67 -11.52 6.95 7.82
N THR A 68 -11.30 7.73 8.86
CA THR A 68 -10.89 7.24 10.20
C THR A 68 -12.03 7.24 11.19
N ASP A 69 -13.08 8.04 10.96
CA ASP A 69 -14.24 8.07 11.81
C ASP A 69 -14.99 6.73 11.80
N GLY A 70 -15.15 6.15 12.98
CA GLY A 70 -15.73 4.82 13.15
C GLY A 70 -14.83 3.64 12.76
N LEU A 71 -13.58 3.86 12.38
CA LEU A 71 -12.63 2.80 12.06
C LEU A 71 -12.27 2.01 13.32
N ILE A 72 -12.52 0.69 13.31
CA ILE A 72 -12.29 -0.21 14.44
C ILE A 72 -11.28 -1.32 14.16
N LEU A 73 -10.95 -1.54 12.90
CA LEU A 73 -9.89 -2.45 12.46
C LEU A 73 -9.25 -1.91 11.18
N TYR A 74 -7.93 -1.90 11.14
CA TYR A 74 -7.16 -1.58 9.94
C TYR A 74 -5.92 -2.48 9.85
N LEU A 75 -5.97 -3.43 8.94
CA LEU A 75 -4.90 -4.37 8.63
C LEU A 75 -4.38 -4.07 7.23
N ASP A 76 -3.08 -3.83 7.09
CA ASP A 76 -2.44 -3.48 5.83
C ASP A 76 -1.13 -4.25 5.66
N ALA A 77 -1.10 -5.18 4.73
CA ALA A 77 0.09 -6.00 4.46
C ALA A 77 1.26 -5.18 3.90
N ALA A 78 0.99 -4.01 3.31
CA ALA A 78 2.02 -3.13 2.78
C ALA A 78 2.70 -2.28 3.86
N ASN A 79 2.04 -2.07 4.99
CA ASN A 79 2.55 -1.26 6.10
C ASN A 79 3.35 -2.11 7.09
N SER A 80 4.64 -1.80 7.27
CA SER A 80 5.52 -2.55 8.18
C SER A 80 5.12 -2.45 9.67
N ASN A 81 4.39 -1.41 10.07
CA ASN A 81 3.81 -1.31 11.42
C ASN A 81 2.60 -2.25 11.59
N SER A 82 1.92 -2.61 10.50
CA SER A 82 0.85 -3.60 10.52
C SER A 82 1.42 -5.02 10.38
N TYR A 83 2.35 -5.24 9.42
CA TYR A 83 3.03 -6.53 9.32
C TYR A 83 4.51 -6.35 8.98
N PRO A 84 5.43 -6.70 9.90
CA PRO A 84 6.87 -6.48 9.72
C PRO A 84 7.54 -7.48 8.76
N GLY A 85 6.77 -8.37 8.12
CA GLY A 85 7.26 -9.38 7.18
C GLY A 85 7.50 -10.76 7.80
N ASN A 86 7.29 -10.92 9.10
CA ASN A 86 7.42 -12.19 9.83
C ASN A 86 6.51 -12.22 11.06
N GLY A 87 6.33 -13.43 11.62
CA GLY A 87 5.47 -13.65 12.78
C GLY A 87 4.04 -14.02 12.39
N ASN A 88 3.21 -14.26 13.40
CA ASN A 88 1.82 -14.71 13.25
C ASN A 88 0.79 -13.67 13.70
N THR A 89 1.20 -12.41 13.83
CA THR A 89 0.28 -11.32 14.20
C THR A 89 0.25 -10.27 13.10
N TRP A 90 -0.95 -9.95 12.63
CA TRP A 90 -1.21 -8.83 11.76
C TRP A 90 -1.74 -7.69 12.63
N PHE A 91 -0.90 -6.67 12.87
CA PHE A 91 -1.18 -5.60 13.82
C PHE A 91 -2.23 -4.63 13.26
N ASP A 92 -3.21 -4.33 14.09
CA ASP A 92 -4.25 -3.35 13.83
C ASP A 92 -3.70 -1.91 13.94
N LEU A 93 -3.90 -1.12 12.92
CA LEU A 93 -3.48 0.28 12.82
C LEU A 93 -4.60 1.27 13.19
N SER A 94 -5.81 0.80 13.52
CA SER A 94 -6.93 1.67 13.89
C SER A 94 -6.78 2.33 15.25
N GLY A 95 -5.83 1.86 16.08
CA GLY A 95 -5.66 2.29 17.47
C GLY A 95 -6.51 1.52 18.49
N ASN A 96 -7.34 0.58 18.04
CA ASN A 96 -8.22 -0.19 18.93
C ASN A 96 -7.60 -1.50 19.42
N ASN A 97 -6.38 -1.84 18.98
CA ASN A 97 -5.65 -3.07 19.33
C ASN A 97 -6.40 -4.37 18.96
N ASN A 98 -7.19 -4.35 17.90
CA ASN A 98 -7.90 -5.51 17.36
C ASN A 98 -6.99 -6.34 16.43
N HIS A 99 -5.78 -6.63 16.90
CA HIS A 99 -4.80 -7.41 16.13
C HIS A 99 -5.38 -8.75 15.66
N ALA A 100 -4.91 -9.19 14.49
CA ALA A 100 -5.33 -10.46 13.93
C ALA A 100 -4.25 -11.53 14.07
N THR A 101 -4.67 -12.78 14.29
CA THR A 101 -3.79 -13.95 14.32
C THR A 101 -3.80 -14.61 12.95
N ILE A 102 -2.62 -14.87 12.41
CA ILE A 102 -2.39 -15.51 11.11
C ILE A 102 -2.18 -17.02 11.36
N ASN A 103 -3.00 -17.86 10.72
CA ASN A 103 -2.93 -19.32 10.79
C ASN A 103 -2.84 -19.88 9.36
N GLY A 104 -1.65 -20.23 8.92
CA GLY A 104 -1.40 -20.86 7.61
C GLY A 104 -0.99 -19.91 6.48
N PRO A 105 -1.69 -18.81 6.17
CA PRO A 105 -1.39 -17.98 5.02
C PRO A 105 0.07 -17.51 4.98
N THR A 106 0.66 -17.52 3.78
CA THR A 106 2.04 -17.09 3.57
C THR A 106 2.10 -15.63 3.12
N PHE A 107 3.03 -14.86 3.70
CA PHE A 107 3.25 -13.48 3.31
C PHE A 107 4.08 -13.38 2.04
N SER A 108 3.67 -12.52 1.12
CA SER A 108 4.38 -12.17 -0.11
C SER A 108 4.82 -10.71 -0.08
N ASN A 109 6.14 -10.48 -0.22
CA ASN A 109 6.72 -9.14 -0.35
C ASN A 109 6.86 -8.74 -1.84
N SER A 110 5.86 -9.06 -2.67
CA SER A 110 5.77 -8.64 -4.07
C SER A 110 5.37 -7.17 -4.19
N GLN A 111 5.28 -6.63 -5.43
CA GLN A 111 4.87 -5.26 -5.70
C GLN A 111 3.59 -4.85 -4.95
N ILE A 112 2.58 -5.74 -4.89
CA ILE A 112 1.45 -5.61 -3.97
C ILE A 112 1.67 -6.62 -2.86
N LYS A 113 2.04 -6.15 -1.66
CA LYS A 113 2.24 -7.01 -0.49
C LYS A 113 0.90 -7.59 -0.03
N HIS A 114 0.89 -8.88 0.27
CA HIS A 114 -0.33 -9.60 0.61
C HIS A 114 -0.06 -10.90 1.37
N PHE A 115 -1.11 -11.47 1.94
CA PHE A 115 -1.14 -12.84 2.39
C PHE A 115 -1.76 -13.72 1.30
N THR A 116 -1.11 -14.86 1.01
CA THR A 116 -1.58 -15.89 0.07
C THR A 116 -2.20 -17.02 0.85
N PHE A 117 -3.40 -17.41 0.46
CA PHE A 117 -4.22 -18.51 1.00
C PHE A 117 -4.24 -19.65 -0.01
N ASP A 118 -4.13 -20.90 0.47
CA ASP A 118 -3.97 -22.09 -0.39
C ASP A 118 -5.28 -22.84 -0.71
N GLY A 119 -6.40 -22.35 -0.20
CA GLY A 119 -7.72 -22.95 -0.41
C GLY A 119 -8.01 -24.20 0.44
N SER A 120 -7.21 -24.50 1.46
CA SER A 120 -7.33 -25.72 2.25
C SER A 120 -7.71 -25.48 3.71
N ASN A 121 -6.91 -24.72 4.45
CA ASN A 121 -7.08 -24.55 5.90
C ASN A 121 -6.50 -23.24 6.42
N ASP A 122 -6.18 -22.31 5.54
CA ASP A 122 -5.65 -21.01 5.89
C ASP A 122 -6.73 -20.08 6.44
N ASP A 123 -6.47 -19.41 7.55
CA ASP A 123 -7.32 -18.37 8.11
C ASP A 123 -6.53 -17.24 8.78
N ILE A 124 -7.15 -16.07 8.83
CA ILE A 124 -6.72 -14.97 9.68
C ILE A 124 -7.87 -14.59 10.58
N THR A 125 -7.70 -14.76 11.89
CA THR A 125 -8.74 -14.53 12.90
C THR A 125 -8.52 -13.19 13.58
N SER A 126 -9.56 -12.34 13.62
CA SER A 126 -9.55 -11.02 14.24
C SER A 126 -10.65 -10.83 15.28
N MET A 127 -11.18 -9.62 15.39
CA MET A 127 -12.11 -9.18 16.44
C MET A 127 -13.52 -9.80 16.34
N ASN A 128 -14.26 -9.73 17.44
CA ASN A 128 -15.66 -10.11 17.47
C ASN A 128 -16.57 -8.93 17.05
N LEU A 129 -17.43 -9.17 16.07
CA LEU A 129 -18.32 -8.16 15.46
C LEU A 129 -19.73 -8.15 16.04
N SER A 130 -20.08 -9.02 16.99
CA SER A 130 -21.45 -9.23 17.47
C SER A 130 -22.06 -8.03 18.19
N SER A 131 -21.26 -7.14 18.74
CA SER A 131 -21.72 -5.93 19.43
C SER A 131 -22.12 -4.79 18.50
N TYR A 132 -21.82 -4.88 17.19
CA TYR A 132 -22.05 -3.80 16.25
C TYR A 132 -23.33 -3.97 15.46
N THR A 133 -24.23 -3.01 15.57
CA THR A 133 -25.52 -3.00 14.83
C THR A 133 -25.34 -2.57 13.37
N ASN A 134 -24.42 -1.64 13.13
CA ASN A 134 -24.04 -1.16 11.80
C ASN A 134 -22.56 -1.45 11.56
N LEU A 135 -22.25 -1.83 10.35
CA LEU A 135 -20.87 -2.12 9.94
C LEU A 135 -20.64 -1.74 8.48
N THR A 136 -19.41 -1.35 8.20
CA THR A 136 -18.83 -1.40 6.86
C THR A 136 -17.55 -2.23 6.92
N ILE A 137 -17.41 -3.19 6.01
CA ILE A 137 -16.21 -4.03 5.87
C ILE A 137 -15.64 -3.80 4.49
N GLU A 138 -14.38 -3.47 4.42
CA GLU A 138 -13.62 -3.27 3.19
C GLU A 138 -12.51 -4.30 3.12
N VAL A 139 -12.34 -4.96 1.95
CA VAL A 139 -11.29 -5.94 1.69
C VAL A 139 -10.70 -5.73 0.30
N TRP A 140 -9.39 -5.71 0.20
CA TRP A 140 -8.67 -5.83 -1.07
C TRP A 140 -8.20 -7.26 -1.24
N TYR A 141 -8.72 -7.94 -2.26
CA TYR A 141 -8.45 -9.34 -2.50
C TYR A 141 -8.10 -9.63 -3.98
N TYR A 142 -7.49 -10.78 -4.19
CA TYR A 142 -7.28 -11.40 -5.49
C TYR A 142 -7.73 -12.86 -5.40
N ASP A 143 -8.66 -13.28 -6.23
CA ASP A 143 -9.18 -14.65 -6.25
C ASP A 143 -8.48 -15.44 -7.37
N ASN A 144 -7.85 -16.56 -7.03
CA ASN A 144 -7.15 -17.42 -7.99
C ASN A 144 -8.09 -18.34 -8.76
N ARG A 145 -9.34 -18.45 -8.34
CA ARG A 145 -10.26 -19.50 -8.81
C ARG A 145 -11.20 -19.02 -9.92
N THR A 146 -11.79 -19.99 -10.61
CA THR A 146 -12.94 -19.77 -11.47
C THR A 146 -14.17 -19.44 -10.62
N PRO A 147 -15.13 -18.64 -11.13
CA PRO A 147 -16.36 -18.33 -10.39
C PRO A 147 -17.04 -19.56 -9.79
N GLY A 148 -17.36 -19.49 -8.51
CA GLY A 148 -17.92 -20.57 -7.74
C GLY A 148 -18.60 -20.06 -6.46
N GLN A 149 -18.70 -20.89 -5.44
CA GLN A 149 -19.17 -20.50 -4.11
C GLN A 149 -18.01 -20.62 -3.12
N TYR A 150 -17.58 -19.48 -2.58
CA TYR A 150 -16.40 -19.37 -1.73
C TYR A 150 -16.57 -18.32 -0.66
N ASP A 151 -16.02 -18.59 0.53
CA ASP A 151 -16.14 -17.73 1.68
C ASP A 151 -14.89 -16.80 1.78
N LEU A 152 -15.04 -15.54 1.40
CA LEU A 152 -13.99 -14.53 1.61
C LEU A 152 -13.83 -14.18 3.09
N LEU A 153 -14.96 -14.07 3.79
CA LEU A 153 -15.03 -13.77 5.20
C LEU A 153 -16.03 -14.71 5.87
N THR A 154 -15.74 -15.13 7.08
CA THR A 154 -16.68 -15.87 7.92
C THR A 154 -16.82 -15.24 9.30
N TYR A 155 -17.87 -15.59 10.01
CA TYR A 155 -18.08 -15.15 11.37
C TYR A 155 -18.72 -16.28 12.19
N ASN A 156 -18.31 -16.39 13.44
CA ASN A 156 -18.86 -17.33 14.39
C ASN A 156 -18.70 -18.83 14.03
N GLY A 157 -17.55 -19.21 13.47
CA GLY A 157 -17.29 -20.59 13.08
C GLY A 157 -18.28 -21.09 12.04
N ASN A 158 -19.04 -22.15 12.33
CA ASN A 158 -19.97 -22.79 11.37
C ASN A 158 -21.28 -22.03 11.12
N SER A 159 -21.47 -20.83 11.67
CA SER A 159 -22.81 -20.22 11.76
C SER A 159 -23.11 -19.18 10.71
N GLY A 160 -22.13 -18.74 9.90
CA GLY A 160 -22.38 -17.75 8.87
C GLY A 160 -21.16 -17.31 8.09
N SER A 161 -21.39 -16.82 6.90
CA SER A 161 -20.35 -16.38 5.98
C SER A 161 -20.76 -15.18 5.14
N TYR A 162 -19.77 -14.52 4.60
CA TYR A 162 -19.87 -13.59 3.50
C TYR A 162 -19.35 -14.30 2.25
N THR A 163 -20.27 -14.81 1.46
CA THR A 163 -19.97 -15.75 0.40
C THR A 163 -20.19 -15.13 -0.95
N PHE A 164 -19.24 -15.29 -1.86
CA PHE A 164 -19.46 -15.07 -3.28
C PHE A 164 -20.07 -16.30 -3.92
N THR A 165 -21.07 -16.08 -4.76
CA THR A 165 -21.60 -17.06 -5.71
C THR A 165 -21.41 -16.55 -7.13
N ASN A 166 -21.64 -17.38 -8.15
CA ASN A 166 -21.44 -17.01 -9.56
C ASN A 166 -22.13 -15.70 -9.98
N ASN A 167 -23.21 -15.30 -9.31
CA ASN A 167 -24.01 -14.13 -9.68
C ASN A 167 -24.26 -13.16 -8.53
N ASN A 168 -23.94 -13.53 -7.29
CA ASN A 168 -24.30 -12.74 -6.12
C ASN A 168 -23.25 -12.80 -5.03
N PHE A 169 -23.12 -11.72 -4.29
CA PHE A 169 -22.62 -11.77 -2.92
C PHE A 169 -23.79 -11.99 -1.97
N ARG A 170 -23.61 -12.82 -0.95
CA ARG A 170 -24.63 -13.12 0.04
C ARG A 170 -24.05 -13.17 1.44
N THR A 171 -24.91 -12.85 2.41
CA THR A 171 -24.61 -13.02 3.83
C THR A 171 -25.46 -14.17 4.35
N ASP A 172 -24.83 -15.27 4.74
CA ASP A 172 -25.50 -16.49 5.20
C ASP A 172 -25.45 -16.64 6.72
N GLY A 173 -26.45 -17.32 7.27
CA GLY A 173 -26.44 -17.81 8.64
C GLY A 173 -27.00 -19.21 8.68
N ASN A 174 -26.54 -20.05 9.60
CA ASN A 174 -26.90 -21.44 9.74
C ASN A 174 -28.42 -21.65 9.76
N GLY A 175 -28.98 -22.26 8.68
CA GLY A 175 -30.38 -22.58 8.54
C GLY A 175 -31.35 -21.37 8.35
N LEU A 176 -30.84 -20.19 8.15
CA LEU A 176 -31.68 -18.99 7.96
C LEU A 176 -31.53 -18.46 6.53
N ALA A 177 -32.56 -17.73 6.05
CA ALA A 177 -32.53 -17.15 4.72
C ALA A 177 -31.39 -16.12 4.55
N ALA A 178 -30.72 -16.17 3.42
CA ALA A 178 -29.61 -15.28 3.08
C ALA A 178 -30.08 -13.89 2.66
N ALA A 179 -29.33 -12.86 3.02
CA ALA A 179 -29.43 -11.58 2.35
C ALA A 179 -28.60 -11.61 1.07
N ASN A 180 -29.21 -11.30 -0.06
CA ASN A 180 -28.57 -11.36 -1.36
C ASN A 180 -28.34 -9.94 -1.94
N TYR A 181 -27.26 -9.80 -2.70
CA TYR A 181 -26.87 -8.60 -3.42
C TYR A 181 -26.68 -8.98 -4.88
N ASN A 182 -27.76 -8.90 -5.67
CA ASN A 182 -27.79 -9.37 -7.05
C ASN A 182 -26.90 -8.50 -7.94
N GLY A 183 -26.21 -9.17 -8.89
CA GLY A 183 -25.33 -8.48 -9.84
C GLY A 183 -23.91 -8.24 -9.34
N THR A 184 -23.58 -8.63 -8.11
CA THR A 184 -22.20 -8.67 -7.60
C THR A 184 -21.53 -9.98 -7.96
N SER A 185 -21.04 -10.09 -9.20
CA SER A 185 -20.32 -11.28 -9.63
C SER A 185 -18.93 -11.34 -9.00
N GLN A 186 -18.49 -12.53 -8.68
CA GLN A 186 -17.09 -12.80 -8.35
C GLN A 186 -16.21 -12.44 -9.54
N ILE A 187 -15.09 -11.75 -9.25
CA ILE A 187 -14.09 -11.37 -10.23
C ILE A 187 -12.81 -12.11 -9.86
N SER A 188 -12.32 -12.98 -10.76
CA SER A 188 -11.12 -13.78 -10.55
C SER A 188 -9.93 -13.24 -11.36
N ASN A 189 -8.72 -13.63 -10.95
CA ASN A 189 -7.46 -13.33 -11.62
C ASN A 189 -7.12 -11.83 -11.76
N GLN A 190 -7.64 -11.00 -10.86
CA GLN A 190 -7.27 -9.61 -10.72
C GLN A 190 -7.50 -9.11 -9.29
N TRP A 191 -6.85 -8.02 -8.94
CA TRP A 191 -7.11 -7.35 -7.67
C TRP A 191 -8.45 -6.64 -7.70
N VAL A 192 -9.24 -6.84 -6.65
CA VAL A 192 -10.58 -6.31 -6.48
C VAL A 192 -10.70 -5.66 -5.11
N ARG A 193 -11.28 -4.49 -5.07
CA ARG A 193 -11.75 -3.89 -3.82
C ARG A 193 -13.21 -4.24 -3.62
N PHE A 194 -13.49 -4.86 -2.50
CA PHE A 194 -14.82 -5.22 -2.05
C PHE A 194 -15.19 -4.37 -0.83
N VAL A 195 -16.37 -3.77 -0.82
CA VAL A 195 -16.93 -3.09 0.35
C VAL A 195 -18.34 -3.59 0.60
N TYR A 196 -18.57 -4.04 1.81
CA TYR A 196 -19.87 -4.47 2.30
C TYR A 196 -20.40 -3.47 3.33
N VAL A 197 -21.56 -2.87 3.06
CA VAL A 197 -22.30 -2.02 3.99
C VAL A 197 -23.51 -2.80 4.49
N LYS A 198 -23.51 -3.11 5.79
CA LYS A 198 -24.55 -3.95 6.44
C LYS A 198 -25.94 -3.43 6.18
N ASN A 199 -26.86 -4.35 5.83
CA ASN A 199 -28.27 -4.07 5.55
C ASN A 199 -28.54 -3.07 4.43
N SER A 200 -27.54 -2.74 3.61
CA SER A 200 -27.64 -1.72 2.58
C SER A 200 -27.15 -2.23 1.22
N LYS A 201 -25.88 -2.19 0.94
CA LYS A 201 -25.31 -2.45 -0.39
C LYS A 201 -23.90 -3.02 -0.31
N VAL A 202 -23.42 -3.45 -1.46
CA VAL A 202 -22.05 -3.91 -1.70
C VAL A 202 -21.46 -3.08 -2.84
N PHE A 203 -20.16 -2.79 -2.74
CA PHE A 203 -19.40 -2.18 -3.83
C PHE A 203 -18.33 -3.16 -4.31
N ILE A 204 -18.20 -3.25 -5.62
CA ILE A 204 -17.09 -3.92 -6.29
C ILE A 204 -16.36 -2.87 -7.13
N ASN A 205 -15.10 -2.60 -6.83
CA ASN A 205 -14.31 -1.58 -7.51
C ASN A 205 -15.09 -0.25 -7.63
N ASN A 206 -15.62 0.23 -6.52
CA ASN A 206 -16.43 1.45 -6.40
C ASN A 206 -17.80 1.44 -7.12
N THR A 207 -18.22 0.34 -7.74
CA THR A 207 -19.55 0.22 -8.35
C THR A 207 -20.54 -0.36 -7.34
N PRO A 208 -21.59 0.39 -6.95
CA PRO A 208 -22.55 -0.07 -5.96
C PRO A 208 -23.54 -1.08 -6.53
N THR A 209 -23.90 -2.06 -5.70
CA THR A 209 -25.00 -2.98 -5.96
C THR A 209 -25.90 -3.04 -4.75
N ASN A 210 -27.17 -2.75 -4.96
CA ASN A 210 -28.16 -2.74 -3.89
C ASN A 210 -28.57 -4.16 -3.50
N ARG A 211 -29.01 -4.27 -2.27
CA ARG A 211 -29.57 -5.48 -1.74
C ARG A 211 -30.87 -5.87 -2.47
N SER A 212 -31.03 -7.16 -2.74
CA SER A 212 -32.18 -7.69 -3.52
C SER A 212 -33.37 -8.16 -2.68
N ASN A 213 -33.23 -8.22 -1.36
CA ASN A 213 -34.29 -8.70 -0.46
C ASN A 213 -34.38 -7.86 0.81
N SER A 214 -35.50 -8.01 1.56
CA SER A 214 -35.77 -7.29 2.80
C SER A 214 -35.26 -7.99 4.07
N LEU A 215 -34.58 -9.13 3.94
CA LEU A 215 -34.08 -9.87 5.08
C LEU A 215 -32.95 -9.10 5.75
N SER A 216 -32.90 -9.10 7.08
CA SER A 216 -31.79 -8.51 7.82
C SER A 216 -30.55 -9.39 7.67
N ASP A 217 -29.39 -8.73 7.56
CA ASP A 217 -28.12 -9.43 7.61
C ASP A 217 -27.95 -10.10 8.97
N LYS A 218 -27.29 -11.25 8.96
CA LYS A 218 -27.19 -12.09 10.16
C LYS A 218 -26.35 -11.46 11.26
N PRO A 219 -26.56 -11.88 12.52
CA PRO A 219 -25.69 -11.48 13.60
C PRO A 219 -24.27 -11.95 13.37
N TYR A 220 -23.32 -11.20 13.87
CA TYR A 220 -21.91 -11.45 13.72
C TYR A 220 -21.31 -12.14 14.95
N GLY A 221 -20.20 -12.81 14.73
CA GLY A 221 -19.31 -13.34 15.75
C GLY A 221 -17.88 -12.87 15.50
N GLN A 222 -16.95 -13.75 15.73
CA GLN A 222 -15.54 -13.48 15.47
C GLN A 222 -15.28 -13.44 13.96
N LEU A 223 -14.66 -12.34 13.50
CA LEU A 223 -14.27 -12.17 12.10
C LEU A 223 -13.11 -13.11 11.77
N LYS A 224 -13.30 -13.93 10.75
CA LYS A 224 -12.27 -14.73 10.12
C LYS A 224 -12.18 -14.40 8.64
N ILE A 225 -10.99 -14.32 8.14
CA ILE A 225 -10.64 -13.94 6.76
C ILE A 225 -10.07 -15.18 6.09
N GLY A 226 -10.63 -15.59 4.95
CA GLY A 226 -10.16 -16.73 4.17
C GLY A 226 -10.59 -18.10 4.68
N ASP A 227 -11.27 -18.19 5.80
CA ASP A 227 -11.75 -19.46 6.36
C ASP A 227 -13.08 -19.90 5.73
N ALA A 228 -13.24 -21.20 5.55
CA ALA A 228 -14.52 -21.79 5.16
C ALA A 228 -15.41 -22.00 6.37
N ARG A 229 -16.71 -22.08 6.11
CA ARG A 229 -17.58 -22.81 7.04
C ARG A 229 -17.14 -24.28 7.07
N SER A 230 -16.94 -24.82 8.26
CA SER A 230 -16.38 -26.16 8.44
C SER A 230 -17.21 -27.29 7.82
N ASP A 231 -18.47 -27.01 7.46
CA ASP A 231 -19.41 -28.00 6.89
C ASP A 231 -19.38 -28.09 5.35
N VAL A 232 -18.70 -27.14 4.65
CA VAL A 232 -18.77 -27.05 3.19
C VAL A 232 -17.44 -26.99 2.45
N GLY A 233 -16.31 -26.88 3.14
CA GLY A 233 -14.96 -26.91 2.54
C GLY A 233 -14.70 -25.79 1.52
N GLN A 234 -15.30 -24.63 1.71
CA GLN A 234 -15.24 -23.48 0.77
C GLN A 234 -14.15 -22.49 1.17
N HIS A 235 -12.96 -23.00 1.51
CA HIS A 235 -11.82 -22.16 1.87
C HIS A 235 -11.40 -21.22 0.74
N TRP A 236 -10.91 -20.06 1.11
CA TRP A 236 -10.41 -19.08 0.17
C TRP A 236 -9.08 -19.53 -0.45
N ASP A 237 -8.99 -19.47 -1.77
CA ASP A 237 -7.75 -19.65 -2.52
C ASP A 237 -7.48 -18.36 -3.28
N GLY A 238 -6.50 -17.59 -2.81
CA GLY A 238 -6.25 -16.28 -3.36
C GLY A 238 -5.35 -15.45 -2.47
N LYS A 239 -5.49 -14.12 -2.59
CA LYS A 239 -4.61 -13.18 -1.88
C LYS A 239 -5.43 -12.11 -1.21
N ILE A 240 -4.96 -11.61 -0.06
CA ILE A 240 -5.59 -10.50 0.67
C ILE A 240 -4.51 -9.52 1.09
N ALA A 241 -4.67 -8.25 0.72
CA ALA A 241 -3.69 -7.19 0.95
C ALA A 241 -4.10 -6.23 2.06
N LEU A 242 -5.41 -5.98 2.21
CA LEU A 242 -5.91 -4.97 3.15
C LEU A 242 -7.31 -5.35 3.65
N VAL A 243 -7.55 -5.08 4.94
CA VAL A 243 -8.88 -5.19 5.56
C VAL A 243 -9.13 -3.97 6.45
N ARG A 244 -10.29 -3.32 6.28
CA ARG A 244 -10.78 -2.27 7.17
C ARG A 244 -12.19 -2.61 7.65
N VAL A 245 -12.48 -2.30 8.90
CA VAL A 245 -13.83 -2.44 9.48
C VAL A 245 -14.21 -1.15 10.19
N TYR A 246 -15.41 -0.70 9.91
CA TYR A 246 -16.01 0.49 10.53
C TYR A 246 -17.23 0.07 11.35
N ASN A 247 -17.43 0.68 12.51
CA ASN A 247 -18.58 0.41 13.40
C ASN A 247 -19.85 1.18 12.98
N ARG A 248 -19.89 1.67 11.75
CA ARG A 248 -21.00 2.42 11.15
C ARG A 248 -21.14 2.10 9.66
N SER A 249 -22.26 2.46 9.11
CA SER A 249 -22.41 2.51 7.65
C SER A 249 -21.64 3.72 7.09
N LEU A 250 -20.74 3.48 6.14
CA LEU A 250 -20.14 4.55 5.35
C LEU A 250 -21.13 4.99 4.27
N SER A 251 -21.14 6.28 3.97
CA SER A 251 -21.81 6.84 2.79
C SER A 251 -21.07 6.45 1.51
N ASP A 252 -21.74 6.60 0.36
CA ASP A 252 -21.14 6.33 -0.95
C ASP A 252 -19.92 7.23 -1.21
N GLN A 253 -19.99 8.48 -0.74
CA GLN A 253 -18.89 9.43 -0.83
C GLN A 253 -17.70 8.99 0.02
N GLU A 254 -17.91 8.57 1.27
CA GLU A 254 -16.83 8.06 2.11
C GLU A 254 -16.20 6.77 1.55
N ILE A 255 -17.00 5.90 0.95
CA ILE A 255 -16.52 4.71 0.25
C ILE A 255 -15.69 5.10 -0.97
N SER A 256 -16.09 6.13 -1.71
CA SER A 256 -15.32 6.66 -2.83
C SER A 256 -14.01 7.29 -2.38
N ILE A 257 -14.00 8.04 -1.28
CA ILE A 257 -12.78 8.59 -0.66
C ILE A 257 -11.80 7.47 -0.32
N ASN A 258 -12.30 6.38 0.27
CA ASN A 258 -11.45 5.22 0.59
C ASN A 258 -10.92 4.49 -0.66
N TYR A 259 -11.59 4.62 -1.80
CA TYR A 259 -11.22 3.93 -3.04
C TYR A 259 -10.22 4.74 -3.86
N ASP A 260 -10.63 5.91 -4.24
CA ASP A 260 -9.86 6.78 -5.12
C ASP A 260 -10.32 8.22 -5.00
N GLY A 261 -10.77 8.70 -3.92
CA GLY A 261 -11.18 10.09 -3.82
C GLY A 261 -10.54 10.96 -4.92
N PHE A 262 -10.15 12.09 -4.73
CA PHE A 262 -9.29 12.84 -5.67
C PHE A 262 -7.89 12.21 -5.67
N ASN A 263 -7.50 11.57 -6.77
CA ASN A 263 -6.15 11.06 -6.94
C ASN A 263 -5.22 12.22 -7.31
N VAL A 264 -4.43 12.67 -6.35
CA VAL A 264 -3.27 13.51 -6.65
C VAL A 264 -2.15 12.60 -7.13
N VAL A 265 -1.82 12.68 -8.41
CA VAL A 265 -0.71 11.94 -9.00
C VAL A 265 0.54 12.77 -8.92
N ILE A 266 1.50 12.34 -8.11
CA ILE A 266 2.81 12.96 -8.04
C ILE A 266 3.72 12.27 -9.05
N ASN A 267 4.15 13.04 -10.04
CA ASN A 267 5.15 12.61 -10.99
C ASN A 267 6.49 13.20 -10.55
N ASN A 268 7.36 12.39 -9.97
CA ASN A 268 8.72 12.84 -9.65
C ASN A 268 9.49 13.14 -10.94
N GLY A 269 10.15 14.28 -10.99
CA GLY A 269 10.82 14.82 -12.17
C GLY A 269 12.02 14.03 -12.71
N GLN A 270 12.20 12.79 -12.27
CA GLN A 270 13.30 11.95 -12.73
C GLN A 270 13.00 11.27 -14.08
N THR A 271 13.97 11.28 -14.96
CA THR A 271 13.94 10.65 -16.31
C THR A 271 14.11 9.13 -16.32
N SER A 272 14.06 8.47 -15.19
CA SER A 272 14.08 7.01 -15.06
C SER A 272 12.76 6.53 -14.49
N SER A 273 12.04 5.69 -15.21
CA SER A 273 10.77 4.96 -14.94
C SER A 273 10.30 5.01 -13.47
N GLY A 274 9.94 6.19 -13.00
CA GLY A 274 9.46 6.42 -11.64
C GLY A 274 8.00 6.00 -11.50
N SER A 275 7.71 5.27 -10.46
CA SER A 275 6.35 4.99 -10.03
C SER A 275 5.65 6.31 -9.69
N SER A 276 4.49 6.57 -10.26
CA SER A 276 3.65 7.68 -9.80
C SER A 276 3.05 7.34 -8.44
N SER A 277 3.17 8.24 -7.47
CA SER A 277 2.47 8.15 -6.19
C SER A 277 1.11 8.85 -6.30
N SER A 278 0.06 8.25 -5.75
CA SER A 278 -1.27 8.85 -5.72
C SER A 278 -1.78 8.98 -4.29
N THR A 279 -2.56 10.03 -4.07
CA THR A 279 -3.29 10.28 -2.81
C THR A 279 -4.64 10.89 -3.12
N SER A 280 -5.47 11.08 -2.11
CA SER A 280 -6.78 11.70 -2.26
C SER A 280 -6.93 12.96 -1.41
N VAL A 281 -7.75 13.88 -1.88
CA VAL A 281 -8.19 15.08 -1.16
C VAL A 281 -9.70 15.24 -1.40
N ASP A 282 -10.44 15.63 -0.36
CA ASP A 282 -11.88 15.83 -0.48
C ASP A 282 -12.15 17.08 -1.35
N GLU A 283 -13.26 17.09 -2.06
CA GLU A 283 -13.76 18.30 -2.71
C GLU A 283 -14.22 19.34 -1.68
N GLU A 284 -14.31 20.59 -2.10
CA GLU A 284 -14.77 21.71 -1.25
C GLU A 284 -13.95 21.92 0.04
N VAL A 285 -12.80 21.26 0.18
CA VAL A 285 -11.92 21.52 1.34
C VAL A 285 -11.41 22.95 1.33
N SER A 286 -11.22 23.50 2.51
CA SER A 286 -10.71 24.86 2.66
C SER A 286 -9.31 25.02 2.06
N ILE A 287 -9.07 26.14 1.38
CA ILE A 287 -7.71 26.56 1.01
C ILE A 287 -6.85 26.60 2.28
N GLY A 288 -5.64 26.04 2.20
CA GLY A 288 -4.74 25.86 3.34
C GLY A 288 -4.81 24.45 3.95
N THR A 289 -5.74 23.59 3.52
CA THR A 289 -5.80 22.19 3.97
C THR A 289 -4.56 21.43 3.51
N GLU A 290 -3.89 20.75 4.44
CA GLU A 290 -2.78 19.84 4.13
C GLU A 290 -3.32 18.58 3.44
N VAL A 291 -2.76 18.25 2.27
CA VAL A 291 -3.08 17.04 1.51
C VAL A 291 -2.19 15.89 1.97
N GLY A 292 -0.92 16.19 2.28
CA GLY A 292 0.03 15.20 2.78
C GLY A 292 1.46 15.69 2.76
N THR A 293 2.39 14.81 3.12
CA THR A 293 3.80 15.11 3.30
C THR A 293 4.65 14.46 2.20
N LEU A 294 5.50 15.26 1.59
CA LEU A 294 6.51 14.85 0.61
C LEU A 294 7.75 14.34 1.33
N THR A 295 8.30 13.24 0.88
CA THR A 295 9.57 12.67 1.37
C THR A 295 10.43 12.21 0.20
N ALA A 296 11.73 12.36 0.35
CA ALA A 296 12.71 11.81 -0.58
C ALA A 296 14.00 11.48 0.18
N THR A 297 14.85 10.69 -0.42
CA THR A 297 16.19 10.38 0.10
C THR A 297 17.24 10.91 -0.87
N ASP A 298 18.34 11.35 -0.31
CA ASP A 298 19.51 11.82 -1.03
C ASP A 298 20.74 11.36 -0.28
N SER A 299 21.76 10.91 -0.99
CA SER A 299 22.98 10.38 -0.38
C SER A 299 23.88 11.50 0.17
N ASP A 300 23.81 12.67 -0.43
CA ASP A 300 24.69 13.81 -0.16
C ASP A 300 24.12 14.80 0.85
N THR A 301 22.81 14.95 0.91
CA THR A 301 22.18 15.97 1.73
C THR A 301 20.89 15.50 2.41
N THR A 302 20.67 16.02 3.61
CA THR A 302 19.40 15.86 4.34
C THR A 302 18.50 17.09 4.21
N ASN A 303 18.99 18.17 3.57
CA ASN A 303 18.25 19.42 3.40
C ASN A 303 17.60 19.48 2.03
N LEU A 304 16.59 18.64 1.83
CA LEU A 304 15.82 18.58 0.60
C LEU A 304 14.76 19.67 0.55
N THR A 305 14.60 20.29 -0.62
CA THR A 305 13.52 21.24 -0.90
C THR A 305 12.57 20.67 -1.95
N TYR A 306 11.29 20.99 -1.80
CA TYR A 306 10.22 20.49 -2.66
C TYR A 306 9.50 21.68 -3.32
N SER A 307 9.19 21.55 -4.60
CA SER A 307 8.47 22.60 -5.33
C SER A 307 7.59 22.02 -6.43
N LEU A 308 6.50 22.71 -6.74
CA LEU A 308 5.71 22.45 -7.94
C LEU A 308 6.40 23.12 -9.13
N VAL A 309 6.65 22.34 -10.18
CA VAL A 309 7.35 22.83 -11.39
C VAL A 309 6.53 22.53 -12.65
N SER A 310 6.83 23.27 -13.72
CA SER A 310 6.21 23.02 -15.02
C SER A 310 6.65 21.68 -15.58
N GLY A 311 5.71 20.89 -16.03
CA GLY A 311 5.88 19.60 -16.69
C GLY A 311 5.59 19.68 -18.19
N ASN A 312 4.82 18.72 -18.71
CA ASN A 312 4.49 18.59 -20.12
C ASN A 312 3.07 19.09 -20.46
N GLY A 313 2.41 19.79 -19.54
CA GLY A 313 1.03 20.28 -19.69
C GLY A 313 -0.05 19.23 -19.37
N THR A 314 0.33 17.99 -19.08
CA THR A 314 -0.58 16.92 -18.65
C THR A 314 -0.29 16.53 -17.20
N ASN A 315 0.98 16.31 -16.86
CA ASN A 315 1.40 15.89 -15.51
C ASN A 315 1.43 17.04 -14.48
N ASP A 316 1.38 18.29 -14.93
CA ASP A 316 1.37 19.51 -14.12
C ASP A 316 0.08 20.33 -14.26
N GLN A 317 -0.94 19.78 -14.88
CA GLN A 317 -2.19 20.46 -15.27
C GLN A 317 -2.88 21.16 -14.09
N HIS A 318 -2.75 20.61 -12.90
CA HIS A 318 -3.45 21.07 -11.71
C HIS A 318 -2.52 21.69 -10.66
N ASN A 319 -1.26 21.99 -11.01
CA ASN A 319 -0.31 22.62 -10.08
C ASN A 319 -0.86 23.90 -9.41
N SER A 320 -1.67 24.68 -10.14
CA SER A 320 -2.27 25.91 -9.62
C SER A 320 -3.27 25.72 -8.47
N LEU A 321 -3.76 24.48 -8.28
CA LEU A 321 -4.67 24.13 -7.19
C LEU A 321 -3.94 23.78 -5.89
N PHE A 322 -2.60 23.75 -5.93
CA PHE A 322 -1.78 23.34 -4.79
C PHE A 322 -0.61 24.28 -4.57
N THR A 323 -0.03 24.23 -3.39
CA THR A 323 1.24 24.83 -3.04
C THR A 323 2.04 23.88 -2.16
N VAL A 324 3.36 24.05 -2.15
CA VAL A 324 4.27 23.33 -1.25
C VAL A 324 4.81 24.27 -0.20
N SER A 325 4.76 23.87 1.06
CA SER A 325 5.34 24.60 2.19
C SER A 325 6.19 23.65 3.02
N GLY A 326 7.51 23.80 2.91
CA GLY A 326 8.46 22.82 3.45
C GLY A 326 8.24 21.46 2.78
N THR A 327 7.86 20.45 3.55
CA THR A 327 7.51 19.12 3.05
C THR A 327 6.02 18.93 2.81
N GLN A 328 5.18 19.91 3.13
CA GLN A 328 3.72 19.77 3.05
C GLN A 328 3.18 20.21 1.70
N LEU A 329 2.33 19.35 1.09
CA LEU A 329 1.48 19.71 -0.04
C LEU A 329 0.16 20.26 0.51
N ILE A 330 -0.24 21.45 0.08
CA ILE A 330 -1.36 22.20 0.63
C ILE A 330 -2.30 22.63 -0.48
N VAL A 331 -3.61 22.57 -0.25
CA VAL A 331 -4.65 23.08 -1.17
C VAL A 331 -4.54 24.59 -1.28
N ALA A 332 -4.43 25.11 -2.49
CA ALA A 332 -4.33 26.54 -2.81
C ALA A 332 -5.48 27.04 -3.70
N GLY A 333 -6.28 26.14 -4.27
CA GLY A 333 -7.42 26.47 -5.12
C GLY A 333 -8.65 25.65 -4.78
N ASN A 334 -9.79 25.96 -5.42
CA ASN A 334 -11.01 25.18 -5.24
C ASN A 334 -10.88 23.79 -5.88
N ILE A 335 -11.15 22.76 -5.10
CA ILE A 335 -11.17 21.37 -5.53
C ILE A 335 -12.62 21.00 -5.80
N ASP A 336 -12.91 20.51 -7.02
CA ASP A 336 -14.23 20.18 -7.51
C ASP A 336 -14.16 18.85 -8.27
N TYR A 337 -14.81 17.83 -7.73
CA TYR A 337 -14.78 16.46 -8.24
C TYR A 337 -15.48 16.32 -9.59
N GLU A 338 -16.59 17.00 -9.78
CA GLU A 338 -17.37 16.94 -11.01
C GLU A 338 -16.59 17.55 -12.20
N THR A 339 -15.73 18.50 -11.91
CA THR A 339 -14.85 19.12 -12.91
C THR A 339 -13.60 18.26 -13.16
N ASN A 340 -12.97 17.76 -12.11
CA ASN A 340 -11.72 16.99 -12.19
C ASN A 340 -11.65 15.92 -11.11
N ALA A 341 -12.02 14.69 -11.42
CA ALA A 341 -11.90 13.54 -10.51
C ALA A 341 -10.45 13.10 -10.25
N THR A 342 -9.51 13.55 -11.07
CA THR A 342 -8.07 13.28 -10.93
C THR A 342 -7.28 14.56 -11.13
N LEU A 343 -6.44 14.90 -10.18
CA LEU A 343 -5.60 16.10 -10.20
C LEU A 343 -4.14 15.69 -10.38
N ASN A 344 -3.54 16.10 -11.49
CA ASN A 344 -2.14 15.84 -11.82
C ASN A 344 -1.27 17.01 -11.40
N ILE A 345 -0.30 16.78 -10.54
CA ILE A 345 0.70 17.75 -10.13
C ILE A 345 2.12 17.22 -10.38
N TYR A 346 3.04 18.11 -10.66
CA TYR A 346 4.41 17.78 -10.93
C TYR A 346 5.33 18.37 -9.87
N VAL A 347 5.89 17.50 -9.04
CA VAL A 347 6.75 17.90 -7.92
C VAL A 347 8.21 17.64 -8.28
N GLN A 348 9.06 18.63 -8.02
CA GLN A 348 10.50 18.49 -8.06
C GLN A 348 11.05 18.52 -6.64
N VAL A 349 12.03 17.69 -6.38
CA VAL A 349 12.89 17.71 -5.20
C VAL A 349 14.30 18.14 -5.60
N SER A 350 14.95 18.94 -4.78
CA SER A 350 16.30 19.48 -5.01
C SER A 350 17.07 19.46 -3.70
#